data_740243184162be981994be3fa6ba9014
#
_entry.id   740243184162be981994be3fa6ba9014
#
_cell.length_a   1.000
_cell.length_b   1.000
_cell.length_c   1.000
_cell.angle_alpha   90.00
_cell.angle_beta   90.00
_cell.angle_gamma   90.00
#
_symmetry.space_group_name_H-M   'P 1'
#
loop_
_entity.id
_entity.type
_entity.pdbx_description
1 polymer ?
#
loop_
_entity_poly.entity_id
_entity_poly.type
_entity_poly.pdbx_seq_one_letter_code
_entity_poly.pdbx_strand_id
1 'polypeptide(L)'
;MLLFVFSIVVTIALFIVLGLYSEDGYHLKWKIEPKRQIFALAGMIFCLFGCVTRVPANNVGVVYSSFNGTSDQTLSEGFHTKNIFDKVYDISTEVQTIGLSNVTTQTKDAQYVTSNLDVKYRVDQSNAYMVFKQYRELDKMSETLIGPTTQRVMELITTNYNVIDILGESRGTVYSELEASLREEFAKYGVEFYSVSILDMDAGEAIEKAIEEEAVAKKAVETAEQNLLKAEAEAKQKSVKAQAEQDAARIEAETKLIEAEAEKKANELLIQSLTDEVLRKEWINKWDGKMPTYYAGEGDGNLMIGIK
;
A
#
# COMPACT_ATOMS: atom_id res chain seq x y z
N MET A 1 -6.18 -1.09 51.16
CA MET A 1 -7.17 -1.55 52.15
C MET A 1 -6.75 -1.22 53.58
N LEU A 2 -5.56 -1.63 54.07
CA LEU A 2 -5.09 -1.35 55.46
C LEU A 2 -5.01 0.14 55.79
N LEU A 3 -4.57 1.02 54.89
CA LEU A 3 -4.48 2.47 55.09
C LEU A 3 -5.82 3.18 55.06
N PHE A 4 -6.82 2.64 54.35
CA PHE A 4 -8.18 3.12 54.38
C PHE A 4 -8.80 2.83 55.75
N VAL A 5 -8.59 1.63 56.27
CA VAL A 5 -9.00 1.24 57.64
C VAL A 5 -8.27 2.11 58.68
N PHE A 6 -6.97 2.37 58.49
CA PHE A 6 -6.19 3.27 59.37
C PHE A 6 -6.72 4.73 59.32
N SER A 7 -7.04 5.26 58.14
CA SER A 7 -7.66 6.58 58.01
C SER A 7 -9.00 6.65 58.71
N ILE A 8 -9.84 5.61 58.59
CA ILE A 8 -11.12 5.53 59.32
C ILE A 8 -10.85 5.48 60.83
N VAL A 9 -9.90 4.68 61.28
CA VAL A 9 -9.55 4.60 62.72
C VAL A 9 -9.02 5.91 63.25
N VAL A 10 -8.14 6.60 62.51
CA VAL A 10 -7.64 7.93 62.87
C VAL A 10 -8.75 8.95 62.93
N THR A 11 -9.69 8.92 61.98
CA THR A 11 -10.83 9.84 61.95
C THR A 11 -11.79 9.57 63.13
N ILE A 12 -12.03 8.32 63.44
CA ILE A 12 -12.82 7.93 64.64
C ILE A 12 -12.09 8.36 65.90
N ALA A 13 -10.78 8.11 66.02
CA ALA A 13 -9.99 8.58 67.14
C ALA A 13 -10.01 10.11 67.32
N LEU A 14 -9.89 10.85 66.18
CA LEU A 14 -9.99 12.30 66.17
C LEU A 14 -11.38 12.80 66.55
N PHE A 15 -12.43 12.09 66.12
CA PHE A 15 -13.81 12.36 66.51
C PHE A 15 -14.03 12.19 68.02
N ILE A 16 -13.47 11.10 68.62
CA ILE A 16 -13.50 10.83 70.03
C ILE A 16 -12.72 11.88 70.81
N VAL A 17 -11.49 12.20 70.38
CA VAL A 17 -10.63 13.21 71.03
C VAL A 17 -11.24 14.59 71.02
N LEU A 18 -11.84 15.02 69.89
CA LEU A 18 -12.50 16.30 69.76
C LEU A 18 -13.84 16.36 70.53
N GLY A 19 -14.42 15.18 70.90
CA GLY A 19 -15.57 15.05 71.72
C GLY A 19 -15.26 15.08 73.24
N LEU A 20 -14.01 14.84 73.59
CA LEU A 20 -13.59 14.91 75.02
C LEU A 20 -13.38 16.36 75.41
N TYR A 21 -14.13 16.77 76.42
CA TYR A 21 -14.09 18.14 76.99
C TYR A 21 -13.88 18.02 78.51
N SER A 22 -13.01 18.88 78.98
CA SER A 22 -12.74 18.95 80.45
C SER A 22 -13.31 20.25 80.96
N GLU A 23 -14.31 20.15 81.80
CA GLU A 23 -15.00 21.33 82.43
C GLU A 23 -14.28 21.80 83.68
N ASP A 24 -13.60 20.92 84.42
CA ASP A 24 -12.96 21.19 85.69
C ASP A 24 -11.51 20.72 85.82
N GLY A 25 -10.84 20.42 84.70
CA GLY A 25 -9.41 19.97 84.66
C GLY A 25 -9.17 18.57 85.21
N TYR A 26 -10.14 17.89 85.83
CA TYR A 26 -10.00 16.54 86.45
C TYR A 26 -10.92 15.49 85.90
N HIS A 27 -12.02 15.84 85.27
CA HIS A 27 -12.98 14.88 84.71
C HIS A 27 -13.25 15.13 83.22
N LEU A 28 -12.89 14.20 82.39
CA LEU A 28 -13.16 14.19 80.96
C LEU A 28 -14.61 13.72 80.74
N LYS A 29 -15.47 14.64 80.28
CA LYS A 29 -16.84 14.31 79.86
C LYS A 29 -16.91 14.37 78.33
N TRP A 30 -17.59 13.39 77.74
CA TRP A 30 -17.78 13.36 76.29
C TRP A 30 -19.06 14.17 75.95
N LYS A 31 -18.88 15.24 75.19
CA LYS A 31 -19.96 16.09 74.73
C LYS A 31 -19.83 16.33 73.24
N ILE A 32 -20.87 16.01 72.48
CA ILE A 32 -20.93 16.21 71.03
C ILE A 32 -21.16 17.70 70.76
N GLU A 33 -20.10 18.45 70.42
CA GLU A 33 -20.19 19.82 69.95
C GLU A 33 -20.16 19.87 68.44
N PRO A 34 -21.24 20.22 67.71
CA PRO A 34 -21.34 20.13 66.27
C PRO A 34 -20.25 20.95 65.54
N LYS A 35 -19.85 22.12 66.08
CA LYS A 35 -18.83 22.96 65.51
C LYS A 35 -17.44 22.30 65.48
N ARG A 36 -17.05 21.55 66.49
CA ARG A 36 -15.75 20.86 66.57
C ARG A 36 -15.73 19.59 65.73
N GLN A 37 -16.87 18.91 65.59
CA GLN A 37 -16.99 17.69 64.82
C GLN A 37 -17.03 17.94 63.31
N ILE A 38 -17.38 19.14 62.85
CA ILE A 38 -17.29 19.56 61.47
C ILE A 38 -15.82 19.47 60.97
N PHE A 39 -14.83 19.77 61.82
CA PHE A 39 -13.40 19.61 61.42
C PHE A 39 -12.99 18.15 61.25
N ALA A 40 -13.51 17.22 62.06
CA ALA A 40 -13.28 15.79 61.90
C ALA A 40 -13.93 15.27 60.58
N LEU A 41 -15.14 15.69 60.27
CA LEU A 41 -15.80 15.39 59.00
C LEU A 41 -15.08 15.98 57.80
N ALA A 42 -14.58 17.21 57.89
CA ALA A 42 -13.78 17.84 56.84
C ALA A 42 -12.46 17.06 56.59
N GLY A 43 -11.79 16.59 57.67
CA GLY A 43 -10.60 15.74 57.57
C GLY A 43 -10.92 14.41 56.89
N MET A 44 -12.05 13.78 57.20
CA MET A 44 -12.50 12.55 56.54
C MET A 44 -12.77 12.74 55.06
N ILE A 45 -13.46 13.82 54.67
CA ILE A 45 -13.71 14.16 53.28
C ILE A 45 -12.38 14.39 52.52
N PHE A 46 -11.44 15.12 53.15
CA PHE A 46 -10.15 15.40 52.56
C PHE A 46 -9.33 14.06 52.34
N CYS A 47 -9.35 13.14 53.27
CA CYS A 47 -8.75 11.81 53.11
C CYS A 47 -9.40 10.99 52.00
N LEU A 48 -10.73 11.06 51.86
CA LEU A 48 -11.46 10.40 50.79
C LEU A 48 -11.06 10.95 49.40
N PHE A 49 -10.94 12.27 49.28
CA PHE A 49 -10.44 12.90 48.03
C PHE A 49 -9.00 12.49 47.70
N GLY A 50 -8.14 12.33 48.71
CA GLY A 50 -6.78 11.84 48.51
C GLY A 50 -6.66 10.40 48.04
N CYS A 51 -7.74 9.60 48.23
CA CYS A 51 -7.78 8.21 47.79
C CYS A 51 -8.35 7.99 46.36
N VAL A 52 -8.81 9.05 45.72
CA VAL A 52 -9.35 8.97 44.35
C VAL A 52 -8.36 9.57 43.38
N THR A 53 -8.17 8.89 42.28
CA THR A 53 -7.38 9.35 41.11
C THR A 53 -8.20 9.24 39.87
N ARG A 54 -7.95 10.10 38.90
CA ARG A 54 -8.57 10.06 37.58
C ARG A 54 -7.48 9.80 36.56
N VAL A 55 -7.63 8.75 35.79
CA VAL A 55 -6.81 8.46 34.61
C VAL A 55 -7.54 9.06 33.41
N PRO A 56 -6.88 9.97 32.64
CA PRO A 56 -7.46 10.57 31.44
C PRO A 56 -7.77 9.50 30.35
N ALA A 57 -8.58 9.87 29.37
CA ALA A 57 -8.82 9.02 28.21
C ALA A 57 -7.50 8.79 27.45
N ASN A 58 -7.38 7.62 26.80
CA ASN A 58 -6.19 7.20 26.07
C ASN A 58 -4.92 7.15 26.93
N ASN A 59 -5.06 7.03 28.26
CA ASN A 59 -3.94 6.86 29.17
C ASN A 59 -4.17 5.63 30.05
N VAL A 60 -3.07 5.12 30.54
CA VAL A 60 -3.03 4.04 31.51
C VAL A 60 -2.30 4.52 32.75
N GLY A 61 -2.94 4.37 33.89
CA GLY A 61 -2.35 4.75 35.17
C GLY A 61 -1.44 3.63 35.70
N VAL A 62 -0.17 3.94 35.91
CA VAL A 62 0.77 3.04 36.60
C VAL A 62 0.91 3.46 38.04
N VAL A 63 0.58 2.57 38.96
CA VAL A 63 0.62 2.85 40.40
C VAL A 63 2.03 2.62 40.93
N TYR A 64 2.62 3.67 41.49
CA TYR A 64 3.86 3.58 42.24
C TYR A 64 3.58 3.75 43.72
N SER A 65 3.80 2.70 44.49
CA SER A 65 3.69 2.70 45.92
C SER A 65 5.05 2.96 46.58
N SER A 66 5.10 3.92 47.50
CA SER A 66 6.32 4.21 48.27
C SER A 66 6.78 3.02 49.14
N PHE A 67 5.89 2.05 49.39
CA PHE A 67 6.20 0.86 50.22
C PHE A 67 6.52 -0.38 49.38
N ASN A 68 5.77 -0.60 48.30
CA ASN A 68 5.84 -1.84 47.52
C ASN A 68 6.49 -1.64 46.12
N GLY A 69 6.84 -0.38 45.76
CA GLY A 69 7.39 -0.07 44.44
C GLY A 69 6.30 0.03 43.35
N THR A 70 6.68 -0.20 42.10
CA THR A 70 5.77 -0.14 40.97
C THR A 70 4.87 -1.36 40.95
N SER A 71 3.56 -1.16 40.85
CA SER A 71 2.58 -2.24 40.72
C SER A 71 2.56 -2.77 39.30
N ASP A 72 2.47 -4.09 39.16
CA ASP A 72 2.30 -4.74 37.86
C ASP A 72 0.88 -4.57 37.29
N GLN A 73 -0.07 -4.16 38.15
CA GLN A 73 -1.44 -3.86 37.74
C GLN A 73 -1.55 -2.41 37.27
N THR A 74 -2.05 -2.24 36.07
CA THR A 74 -2.33 -0.94 35.45
C THR A 74 -3.80 -0.56 35.69
N LEU A 75 -4.05 0.75 35.83
CA LEU A 75 -5.38 1.31 35.91
C LEU A 75 -5.84 1.77 34.54
N SER A 76 -7.01 1.30 34.09
CA SER A 76 -7.64 1.78 32.86
C SER A 76 -8.09 3.24 32.98
N GLU A 77 -8.56 3.84 31.92
CA GLU A 77 -9.16 5.16 31.96
C GLU A 77 -10.37 5.22 32.91
N GLY A 78 -10.55 6.37 33.56
CA GLY A 78 -11.66 6.59 34.48
C GLY A 78 -11.23 6.94 35.91
N PHE A 79 -12.17 6.81 36.85
CA PHE A 79 -11.91 7.05 38.25
C PHE A 79 -11.54 5.76 38.99
N HIS A 80 -10.44 5.79 39.71
CA HIS A 80 -9.94 4.67 40.48
C HIS A 80 -9.63 5.07 41.92
N THR A 81 -9.72 4.12 42.80
CA THR A 81 -9.30 4.30 44.19
C THR A 81 -7.84 3.87 44.33
N LYS A 82 -7.06 4.68 45.01
CA LYS A 82 -5.66 4.43 45.33
C LYS A 82 -5.39 4.61 46.82
N ASN A 83 -4.25 4.11 47.30
CA ASN A 83 -3.80 4.47 48.65
C ASN A 83 -3.31 5.92 48.67
N ILE A 84 -3.43 6.58 49.81
CA ILE A 84 -3.06 8.00 49.95
C ILE A 84 -1.55 8.25 49.70
N PHE A 85 -0.71 7.23 49.93
CA PHE A 85 0.74 7.30 49.71
C PHE A 85 1.18 6.82 48.32
N ASP A 86 0.24 6.30 47.51
CA ASP A 86 0.52 5.87 46.17
C ASP A 86 0.43 7.05 45.19
N LYS A 87 1.34 7.09 44.23
CA LYS A 87 1.30 8.01 43.09
C LYS A 87 0.88 7.22 41.84
N VAL A 88 0.01 7.82 41.08
CA VAL A 88 -0.37 7.28 39.77
C VAL A 88 0.30 8.14 38.70
N TYR A 89 0.97 7.47 37.79
CA TYR A 89 1.61 8.09 36.64
C TYR A 89 0.84 7.70 35.39
N ASP A 90 0.44 8.67 34.62
CA ASP A 90 -0.30 8.45 33.41
C ASP A 90 0.68 8.23 32.24
N ILE A 91 0.54 7.07 31.59
CA ILE A 91 1.28 6.72 30.38
C ILE A 91 0.31 6.76 29.22
N SER A 92 0.60 7.57 28.21
CA SER A 92 -0.24 7.66 27.03
C SER A 92 -0.16 6.37 26.22
N THR A 93 -1.32 5.86 25.80
CA THR A 93 -1.49 4.74 24.88
C THR A 93 -1.86 5.23 23.48
N GLU A 94 -1.81 6.53 23.24
CA GLU A 94 -1.98 7.11 21.92
C GLU A 94 -0.80 6.77 21.02
N VAL A 95 -1.03 6.80 19.71
CA VAL A 95 0.05 6.64 18.72
C VAL A 95 0.98 7.85 18.82
N GLN A 96 2.21 7.58 19.18
CA GLN A 96 3.29 8.57 19.23
C GLN A 96 4.08 8.55 17.94
N THR A 97 4.64 9.69 17.57
CA THR A 97 5.54 9.81 16.41
C THR A 97 6.87 10.37 16.88
N ILE A 98 7.95 9.69 16.53
CA ILE A 98 9.31 10.20 16.71
C ILE A 98 9.94 10.44 15.35
N GLY A 99 10.45 11.67 15.12
CA GLY A 99 11.25 12.03 13.96
C GLY A 99 12.73 11.75 14.24
N LEU A 100 13.36 10.96 13.40
CA LEU A 100 14.77 10.67 13.41
C LEU A 100 15.41 11.35 12.19
N SER A 101 16.28 12.32 12.44
CA SER A 101 16.96 13.06 11.39
C SER A 101 18.39 12.61 11.26
N ASN A 102 18.91 12.61 10.02
CA ASN A 102 20.29 12.28 9.69
C ASN A 102 20.74 10.89 10.18
N VAL A 103 19.85 9.91 10.05
CA VAL A 103 20.21 8.52 10.33
C VAL A 103 21.09 8.02 9.20
N THR A 104 22.39 7.93 9.47
CA THR A 104 23.38 7.47 8.50
C THR A 104 23.62 5.97 8.70
N THR A 105 23.47 5.21 7.62
CA THR A 105 23.69 3.75 7.59
C THR A 105 24.62 3.39 6.44
N GLN A 106 25.31 2.25 6.58
CA GLN A 106 26.19 1.73 5.54
C GLN A 106 25.45 0.66 4.73
N THR A 107 25.64 0.70 3.42
CA THR A 107 25.09 -0.27 2.48
C THR A 107 26.08 -1.41 2.22
N LYS A 108 25.63 -2.47 1.55
CA LYS A 108 26.43 -3.65 1.19
C LYS A 108 27.69 -3.30 0.36
N ASP A 109 27.58 -2.31 -0.50
CA ASP A 109 28.67 -1.78 -1.34
C ASP A 109 29.53 -0.73 -0.64
N ALA A 110 29.45 -0.69 0.69
CA ALA A 110 30.20 0.21 1.56
C ALA A 110 29.97 1.71 1.31
N GLN A 111 28.83 2.07 0.74
CA GLN A 111 28.39 3.44 0.60
C GLN A 111 27.60 3.86 1.85
N TYR A 112 27.54 5.17 2.10
CA TYR A 112 26.75 5.73 3.19
C TYR A 112 25.47 6.36 2.64
N VAL A 113 24.36 6.04 3.31
CA VAL A 113 23.05 6.62 3.02
C VAL A 113 22.55 7.31 4.26
N THR A 114 22.16 8.56 4.14
CA THR A 114 21.58 9.36 5.22
C THR A 114 20.08 9.47 4.99
N SER A 115 19.29 9.15 6.01
CA SER A 115 17.84 9.12 5.92
C SER A 115 17.18 9.92 7.02
N ASN A 116 16.05 10.54 6.71
CA ASN A 116 15.15 11.13 7.68
C ASN A 116 13.91 10.24 7.79
N LEU A 117 13.58 9.82 9.01
CA LEU A 117 12.54 8.82 9.29
C LEU A 117 11.55 9.33 10.32
N ASP A 118 10.28 9.04 10.11
CA ASP A 118 9.25 9.14 11.13
C ASP A 118 8.79 7.74 11.54
N VAL A 119 8.94 7.43 12.82
CA VAL A 119 8.50 6.15 13.39
C VAL A 119 7.28 6.38 14.26
N LYS A 120 6.19 5.66 13.95
CA LYS A 120 4.95 5.68 14.72
C LYS A 120 4.84 4.41 15.55
N TYR A 121 4.62 4.59 16.83
CA TYR A 121 4.49 3.51 17.79
C TYR A 121 3.46 3.86 18.86
N ARG A 122 3.01 2.87 19.59
CA ARG A 122 2.21 3.06 20.80
C ARG A 122 2.63 2.06 21.89
N VAL A 123 2.37 2.42 23.13
CA VAL A 123 2.54 1.52 24.25
C VAL A 123 1.26 0.72 24.45
N ASP A 124 1.38 -0.61 24.49
CA ASP A 124 0.24 -1.45 24.83
C ASP A 124 -0.15 -1.31 26.30
N GLN A 125 -1.45 -1.29 26.58
CA GLN A 125 -1.99 -1.08 27.92
C GLN A 125 -1.47 -2.09 28.94
N SER A 126 -1.30 -3.34 28.55
CA SER A 126 -0.78 -4.41 29.42
C SER A 126 0.69 -4.25 29.77
N ASN A 127 1.46 -3.55 28.93
CA ASN A 127 2.90 -3.40 29.05
C ASN A 127 3.33 -2.02 29.61
N ALA A 128 2.37 -1.10 29.84
CA ALA A 128 2.64 0.25 30.30
C ALA A 128 3.47 0.28 31.61
N TYR A 129 3.26 -0.71 32.51
CA TYR A 129 4.05 -0.81 33.74
C TYR A 129 5.52 -1.11 33.48
N MET A 130 5.83 -1.94 32.45
CA MET A 130 7.23 -2.25 32.07
C MET A 130 7.92 -0.99 31.52
N VAL A 131 7.24 -0.28 30.64
CA VAL A 131 7.73 1.00 30.10
C VAL A 131 8.01 1.99 31.22
N PHE A 132 7.06 2.17 32.14
CA PHE A 132 7.28 3.04 33.30
C PHE A 132 8.45 2.61 34.19
N LYS A 133 8.58 1.32 34.44
CA LYS A 133 9.63 0.77 35.30
C LYS A 133 11.03 0.98 34.70
N GLN A 134 11.15 0.91 33.37
CA GLN A 134 12.45 1.02 32.69
C GLN A 134 12.78 2.48 32.31
N TYR A 135 11.81 3.21 31.80
CA TYR A 135 12.06 4.53 31.19
C TYR A 135 11.39 5.68 31.94
N ARG A 136 10.35 5.41 32.73
CA ARG A 136 9.57 6.36 33.50
C ARG A 136 8.68 7.29 32.66
N GLU A 137 9.20 7.80 31.57
CA GLU A 137 8.54 8.75 30.66
C GLU A 137 8.67 8.26 29.22
N LEU A 138 7.65 8.55 28.36
CA LEU A 138 7.66 8.15 26.96
C LEU A 138 8.77 8.85 26.16
N ASP A 139 9.08 10.11 26.48
CA ASP A 139 10.12 10.85 25.80
C ASP A 139 11.49 10.18 26.00
N LYS A 140 11.79 9.73 27.22
CA LYS A 140 13.02 8.98 27.49
C LYS A 140 13.06 7.63 26.79
N MET A 141 11.90 6.95 26.69
CA MET A 141 11.79 5.71 25.95
C MET A 141 12.05 5.97 24.45
N SER A 142 11.50 7.04 23.90
CA SER A 142 11.71 7.38 22.49
C SER A 142 13.19 7.64 22.18
N GLU A 143 13.89 8.37 23.04
CA GLU A 143 15.30 8.70 22.87
C GLU A 143 16.24 7.51 23.11
N THR A 144 15.94 6.66 24.10
CA THR A 144 16.85 5.59 24.53
C THR A 144 16.55 4.23 23.91
N LEU A 145 15.30 3.97 23.51
CA LEU A 145 14.90 2.71 22.93
C LEU A 145 14.53 2.88 21.45
N ILE A 146 13.52 3.69 21.15
CA ILE A 146 12.93 3.72 19.80
C ILE A 146 13.94 4.20 18.76
N GLY A 147 14.58 5.34 19.00
CA GLY A 147 15.59 5.91 18.10
C GLY A 147 16.76 4.96 17.82
N PRO A 148 17.51 4.55 18.85
CA PRO A 148 18.67 3.66 18.67
C PRO A 148 18.30 2.28 18.10
N THR A 149 17.15 1.73 18.46
CA THR A 149 16.68 0.44 17.89
C THR A 149 16.35 0.58 16.42
N THR A 150 15.66 1.67 16.03
CA THR A 150 15.35 1.95 14.62
C THR A 150 16.63 2.10 13.80
N GLN A 151 17.60 2.88 14.29
CA GLN A 151 18.88 3.03 13.63
C GLN A 151 19.61 1.69 13.45
N ARG A 152 19.69 0.88 14.50
CA ARG A 152 20.32 -0.46 14.46
C ARG A 152 19.63 -1.39 13.47
N VAL A 153 18.30 -1.43 13.46
CA VAL A 153 17.54 -2.28 12.54
C VAL A 153 17.73 -1.80 11.10
N MET A 154 17.71 -0.48 10.89
CA MET A 154 17.96 0.10 9.58
C MET A 154 19.36 -0.27 9.05
N GLU A 155 20.40 -0.14 9.88
CA GLU A 155 21.77 -0.52 9.53
C GLU A 155 21.88 -2.02 9.19
N LEU A 156 21.22 -2.88 9.97
CA LEU A 156 21.21 -4.33 9.72
C LEU A 156 20.62 -4.66 8.35
N ILE A 157 19.55 -3.97 7.96
CA ILE A 157 18.88 -4.22 6.68
C ILE A 157 19.65 -3.60 5.52
N THR A 158 20.09 -2.35 5.65
CA THR A 158 20.80 -1.67 4.56
C THR A 158 22.10 -2.34 4.17
N THR A 159 22.78 -3.03 5.11
CA THR A 159 23.99 -3.82 4.82
C THR A 159 23.74 -5.03 3.93
N ASN A 160 22.51 -5.45 3.73
CA ASN A 160 22.16 -6.55 2.82
C ASN A 160 21.94 -6.10 1.37
N TYR A 161 21.76 -4.80 1.15
CA TYR A 161 21.39 -4.21 -0.14
C TYR A 161 22.45 -3.22 -0.64
N ASN A 162 22.60 -3.12 -1.95
CA ASN A 162 23.40 -2.05 -2.56
C ASN A 162 22.61 -0.74 -2.55
N VAL A 163 23.31 0.39 -2.64
CA VAL A 163 22.68 1.71 -2.64
C VAL A 163 21.65 1.87 -3.77
N ILE A 164 21.95 1.35 -4.96
CA ILE A 164 21.06 1.37 -6.13
C ILE A 164 19.77 0.60 -5.86
N ASP A 165 19.84 -0.55 -5.19
CA ASP A 165 18.68 -1.37 -4.83
C ASP A 165 17.77 -0.65 -3.83
N ILE A 166 18.37 0.00 -2.83
CA ILE A 166 17.65 0.75 -1.77
C ILE A 166 16.90 1.96 -2.35
N LEU A 167 17.54 2.70 -3.26
CA LEU A 167 16.97 3.89 -3.88
C LEU A 167 16.05 3.57 -5.07
N GLY A 168 16.19 2.37 -5.66
CA GLY A 168 15.54 1.92 -6.88
C GLY A 168 14.48 0.83 -6.68
N GLU A 169 14.65 -0.25 -7.44
CA GLU A 169 13.63 -1.30 -7.61
C GLU A 169 13.31 -2.08 -6.32
N SER A 170 14.29 -2.28 -5.43
CA SER A 170 14.10 -3.06 -4.20
C SER A 170 13.59 -2.23 -3.02
N ARG A 171 13.34 -0.93 -3.21
CA ARG A 171 12.89 -0.02 -2.16
C ARG A 171 11.69 -0.57 -1.37
N GLY A 172 10.68 -1.11 -2.07
CA GLY A 172 9.50 -1.69 -1.44
C GLY A 172 9.80 -2.91 -0.57
N THR A 173 10.74 -3.75 -0.99
CA THR A 173 11.19 -4.92 -0.22
C THR A 173 11.94 -4.48 1.04
N VAL A 174 12.86 -3.53 0.91
CA VAL A 174 13.61 -2.96 2.05
C VAL A 174 12.66 -2.35 3.10
N TYR A 175 11.63 -1.62 2.65
CA TYR A 175 10.59 -1.09 3.56
C TYR A 175 9.85 -2.19 4.30
N SER A 176 9.42 -3.24 3.60
CA SER A 176 8.68 -4.34 4.20
C SER A 176 9.51 -5.10 5.23
N GLU A 177 10.80 -5.31 4.97
CA GLU A 177 11.73 -5.94 5.90
C GLU A 177 11.99 -5.04 7.12
N LEU A 178 12.12 -3.71 6.90
CA LEU A 178 12.28 -2.74 7.98
C LEU A 178 11.07 -2.75 8.91
N GLU A 179 9.87 -2.69 8.37
CA GLU A 179 8.64 -2.76 9.16
C GLU A 179 8.51 -4.07 9.94
N ALA A 180 8.80 -5.20 9.29
CA ALA A 180 8.74 -6.51 9.93
C ALA A 180 9.73 -6.62 11.09
N SER A 181 10.98 -6.19 10.87
CA SER A 181 12.04 -6.24 11.87
C SER A 181 11.80 -5.27 13.03
N LEU A 182 11.31 -4.06 12.75
CA LEU A 182 10.94 -3.09 13.79
C LEU A 182 9.79 -3.61 14.64
N ARG A 183 8.80 -4.24 14.03
CA ARG A 183 7.65 -4.83 14.74
C ARG A 183 8.13 -5.93 15.70
N GLU A 184 9.03 -6.80 15.26
CA GLU A 184 9.58 -7.85 16.10
C GLU A 184 10.42 -7.29 17.26
N GLU A 185 11.30 -6.32 16.95
CA GLU A 185 12.18 -5.72 17.97
C GLU A 185 11.39 -4.93 19.02
N PHE A 186 10.42 -4.11 18.61
CA PHE A 186 9.62 -3.32 19.56
C PHE A 186 8.71 -4.18 20.43
N ALA A 187 8.19 -5.28 19.88
CA ALA A 187 7.36 -6.22 20.64
C ALA A 187 8.11 -6.80 21.86
N LYS A 188 9.43 -6.99 21.78
CA LYS A 188 10.27 -7.48 22.89
C LYS A 188 10.26 -6.54 24.11
N TYR A 189 9.97 -5.27 23.88
CA TYR A 189 9.91 -4.22 24.90
C TYR A 189 8.50 -3.79 25.28
N GLY A 190 7.48 -4.50 24.75
CA GLY A 190 6.08 -4.18 25.01
C GLY A 190 5.57 -2.93 24.29
N VAL A 191 6.24 -2.57 23.20
CA VAL A 191 5.86 -1.45 22.34
C VAL A 191 5.28 -2.01 21.05
N GLU A 192 4.13 -1.51 20.65
CA GLU A 192 3.49 -1.85 19.38
C GLU A 192 3.98 -0.91 18.29
N PHE A 193 4.60 -1.46 17.27
CA PHE A 193 4.98 -0.73 16.07
C PHE A 193 3.76 -0.48 15.19
N TYR A 194 3.57 0.76 14.76
CA TYR A 194 2.46 1.14 13.88
C TYR A 194 2.91 1.27 12.43
N SER A 195 3.84 2.18 12.16
CA SER A 195 4.39 2.39 10.81
C SER A 195 5.73 3.14 10.86
N VAL A 196 6.52 2.99 9.83
CA VAL A 196 7.68 3.85 9.55
C VAL A 196 7.47 4.59 8.25
N SER A 197 7.88 5.85 8.20
CA SER A 197 7.87 6.66 6.98
C SER A 197 9.28 7.19 6.76
N ILE A 198 9.87 6.89 5.62
CA ILE A 198 11.14 7.49 5.21
C ILE A 198 10.80 8.74 4.41
N LEU A 199 11.14 9.89 4.96
CA LEU A 199 10.81 11.21 4.41
C LEU A 199 11.79 11.58 3.29
N ASP A 200 13.07 11.30 3.53
CA ASP A 200 14.14 11.62 2.61
C ASP A 200 15.26 10.58 2.74
N MET A 201 15.98 10.35 1.65
CA MET A 201 17.10 9.42 1.61
C MET A 201 18.14 9.96 0.63
N ASP A 202 19.28 10.34 1.13
CA ASP A 202 20.40 10.95 0.41
C ASP A 202 21.60 10.00 0.42
N ALA A 203 22.08 9.65 -0.75
CA ALA A 203 23.30 8.84 -0.93
C ALA A 203 24.51 9.67 -1.36
N GLY A 204 24.33 10.98 -1.52
CA GLY A 204 25.35 11.90 -2.01
C GLY A 204 25.32 12.09 -3.52
N GLU A 205 25.58 13.33 -3.95
CA GLU A 205 25.44 13.80 -5.34
C GLU A 205 26.18 12.93 -6.38
N ALA A 206 27.35 12.41 -6.02
CA ALA A 206 28.14 11.57 -6.93
C ALA A 206 27.48 10.22 -7.21
N ILE A 207 26.83 9.63 -6.19
CA ILE A 207 26.14 8.34 -6.29
C ILE A 207 24.79 8.53 -7.01
N GLU A 208 24.06 9.57 -6.67
CA GLU A 208 22.80 9.90 -7.33
C GLU A 208 22.99 10.10 -8.85
N LYS A 209 24.06 10.80 -9.24
CA LYS A 209 24.42 10.97 -10.63
C LYS A 209 24.80 9.66 -11.33
N ALA A 210 25.53 8.77 -10.64
CA ALA A 210 25.87 7.46 -11.18
C ALA A 210 24.60 6.58 -11.37
N ILE A 211 23.66 6.65 -10.45
CA ILE A 211 22.35 5.97 -10.56
C ILE A 211 21.55 6.50 -11.74
N GLU A 212 21.52 7.82 -11.93
CA GLU A 212 20.84 8.45 -13.06
C GLU A 212 21.46 8.00 -14.39
N GLU A 213 22.78 8.00 -14.50
CA GLU A 213 23.50 7.54 -15.70
C GLU A 213 23.22 6.07 -16.00
N GLU A 214 23.21 5.21 -14.97
CA GLU A 214 22.85 3.77 -15.12
C GLU A 214 21.39 3.59 -15.54
N ALA A 215 20.45 4.32 -14.94
CA ALA A 215 19.04 4.27 -15.31
C ALA A 215 18.80 4.70 -16.77
N VAL A 216 19.50 5.74 -17.21
CA VAL A 216 19.46 6.21 -18.60
C VAL A 216 20.03 5.14 -19.56
N ALA A 217 21.17 4.52 -19.22
CA ALA A 217 21.76 3.47 -20.01
C ALA A 217 20.85 2.24 -20.10
N LYS A 218 20.27 1.78 -18.99
CA LYS A 218 19.32 0.66 -18.93
C LYS A 218 18.08 0.93 -19.81
N LYS A 219 17.55 2.15 -19.74
CA LYS A 219 16.39 2.56 -20.56
C LYS A 219 16.74 2.64 -22.04
N ALA A 220 17.96 3.04 -22.38
CA ALA A 220 18.43 3.04 -23.77
C ALA A 220 18.52 1.61 -24.36
N VAL A 221 19.00 0.65 -23.56
CA VAL A 221 19.04 -0.78 -23.93
C VAL A 221 17.61 -1.31 -24.13
N GLU A 222 16.72 -1.09 -23.18
CA GLU A 222 15.33 -1.51 -23.28
C GLU A 222 14.63 -0.92 -24.52
N THR A 223 14.88 0.36 -24.80
CA THR A 223 14.34 1.02 -26.00
C THR A 223 14.91 0.41 -27.29
N ALA A 224 16.18 0.06 -27.30
CA ALA A 224 16.81 -0.60 -28.43
C ALA A 224 16.23 -2.00 -28.68
N GLU A 225 16.00 -2.79 -27.63
CA GLU A 225 15.34 -4.09 -27.69
C GLU A 225 13.91 -3.99 -28.22
N GLN A 226 13.13 -3.01 -27.71
CA GLN A 226 11.77 -2.76 -28.20
C GLN A 226 11.76 -2.36 -29.67
N ASN A 227 12.70 -1.55 -30.12
CA ASN A 227 12.83 -1.15 -31.52
C ASN A 227 13.21 -2.35 -32.41
N LEU A 228 14.08 -3.24 -31.93
CA LEU A 228 14.44 -4.48 -32.62
C LEU A 228 13.23 -5.41 -32.77
N LEU A 229 12.48 -5.64 -31.70
CA LEU A 229 11.24 -6.43 -31.74
C LEU A 229 10.19 -5.83 -32.69
N LYS A 230 10.09 -4.51 -32.71
CA LYS A 230 9.22 -3.78 -33.66
C LYS A 230 9.65 -3.99 -35.10
N ALA A 231 10.94 -3.84 -35.37
CA ALA A 231 11.49 -4.04 -36.71
C ALA A 231 11.31 -5.51 -37.19
N GLU A 232 11.50 -6.48 -36.31
CA GLU A 232 11.24 -7.89 -36.60
C GLU A 232 9.75 -8.15 -36.91
N ALA A 233 8.85 -7.58 -36.10
CA ALA A 233 7.41 -7.70 -36.31
C ALA A 233 6.98 -7.07 -37.65
N GLU A 234 7.50 -5.89 -37.99
CA GLU A 234 7.24 -5.19 -39.25
C GLU A 234 7.80 -5.99 -40.45
N ALA A 235 9.00 -6.55 -40.33
CA ALA A 235 9.60 -7.42 -41.38
C ALA A 235 8.74 -8.66 -41.59
N LYS A 236 8.32 -9.31 -40.53
CA LYS A 236 7.42 -10.48 -40.59
C LYS A 236 6.07 -10.12 -41.20
N GLN A 237 5.49 -8.97 -40.85
CA GLN A 237 4.23 -8.50 -41.44
C GLN A 237 4.38 -8.23 -42.94
N LYS A 238 5.49 -7.59 -43.39
CA LYS A 238 5.79 -7.41 -44.84
C LYS A 238 5.95 -8.72 -45.58
N SER A 239 6.64 -9.69 -44.96
CA SER A 239 6.82 -11.03 -45.55
C SER A 239 5.45 -11.75 -45.69
N VAL A 240 4.63 -11.75 -44.65
CA VAL A 240 3.28 -12.37 -44.70
C VAL A 240 2.40 -11.67 -45.74
N LYS A 241 2.47 -10.33 -45.83
CA LYS A 241 1.70 -9.57 -46.82
C LYS A 241 2.13 -9.88 -48.26
N ALA A 242 3.44 -9.96 -48.53
CA ALA A 242 3.97 -10.33 -49.81
C ALA A 242 3.58 -11.76 -50.20
N GLN A 243 3.61 -12.69 -49.26
CA GLN A 243 3.17 -14.06 -49.46
C GLN A 243 1.67 -14.14 -49.80
N ALA A 244 0.82 -13.38 -49.06
CA ALA A 244 -0.61 -13.30 -49.31
C ALA A 244 -0.92 -12.69 -50.71
N GLU A 245 -0.20 -11.66 -51.14
CA GLU A 245 -0.31 -11.08 -52.48
C GLU A 245 0.10 -12.07 -53.59
N GLN A 246 1.19 -12.84 -53.38
CA GLN A 246 1.62 -13.88 -54.28
C GLN A 246 0.58 -15.01 -54.36
N ASP A 247 0.06 -15.48 -53.26
CA ASP A 247 -0.97 -16.51 -53.22
C ASP A 247 -2.28 -16.03 -53.86
N ALA A 248 -2.68 -14.77 -53.65
CA ALA A 248 -3.87 -14.17 -54.33
C ALA A 248 -3.65 -14.11 -55.85
N ALA A 249 -2.50 -13.67 -56.31
CA ALA A 249 -2.18 -13.62 -57.75
C ALA A 249 -2.15 -15.03 -58.39
N ARG A 250 -1.65 -16.03 -57.65
CA ARG A 250 -1.69 -17.44 -58.13
C ARG A 250 -3.13 -17.97 -58.25
N ILE A 251 -3.98 -17.71 -57.23
CA ILE A 251 -5.39 -18.10 -57.25
C ILE A 251 -6.12 -17.41 -58.40
N GLU A 252 -5.87 -16.12 -58.66
CA GLU A 252 -6.48 -15.37 -59.73
C GLU A 252 -6.07 -15.94 -61.11
N ALA A 253 -4.78 -16.27 -61.29
CA ALA A 253 -4.30 -16.91 -62.53
C ALA A 253 -4.90 -18.30 -62.72
N GLU A 254 -5.05 -19.12 -61.69
CA GLU A 254 -5.67 -20.43 -61.71
C GLU A 254 -7.17 -20.32 -62.01
N THR A 255 -7.85 -19.36 -61.43
CA THR A 255 -9.28 -19.06 -61.73
C THR A 255 -9.48 -18.68 -63.17
N LYS A 256 -8.65 -17.81 -63.75
CA LYS A 256 -8.72 -17.47 -65.20
C LYS A 256 -8.46 -18.67 -66.12
N LEU A 257 -7.55 -19.58 -65.74
CA LEU A 257 -7.33 -20.81 -66.45
C LEU A 257 -8.57 -21.75 -66.44
N ILE A 258 -9.18 -21.90 -65.25
CA ILE A 258 -10.39 -22.71 -65.08
C ILE A 258 -11.56 -22.09 -65.87
N GLU A 259 -11.71 -20.78 -65.84
CA GLU A 259 -12.75 -20.09 -66.63
C GLU A 259 -12.53 -20.30 -68.14
N ALA A 260 -11.30 -20.13 -68.63
CA ALA A 260 -10.94 -20.36 -70.04
C ALA A 260 -11.14 -21.81 -70.47
N GLU A 261 -10.81 -22.79 -69.60
CA GLU A 261 -11.09 -24.21 -69.86
C GLU A 261 -12.60 -24.54 -69.88
N ALA A 262 -13.34 -23.93 -68.95
CA ALA A 262 -14.80 -24.07 -68.89
C ALA A 262 -15.45 -23.43 -70.13
N GLU A 263 -15.00 -22.28 -70.57
CA GLU A 263 -15.50 -21.61 -71.79
C GLU A 263 -15.16 -22.43 -73.04
N LYS A 264 -13.94 -22.96 -73.16
CA LYS A 264 -13.53 -23.86 -74.23
C LYS A 264 -14.45 -25.09 -74.26
N LYS A 265 -14.69 -25.73 -73.13
CA LYS A 265 -15.53 -26.91 -73.00
C LYS A 265 -17.01 -26.62 -73.35
N ALA A 266 -17.50 -25.44 -72.92
CA ALA A 266 -18.86 -24.95 -73.28
C ALA A 266 -18.97 -24.73 -74.81
N ASN A 267 -17.94 -24.11 -75.42
CA ASN A 267 -17.90 -23.90 -76.88
C ASN A 267 -17.81 -25.22 -77.65
N GLU A 268 -17.01 -26.20 -77.18
CA GLU A 268 -16.92 -27.54 -77.77
C GLU A 268 -18.30 -28.28 -77.71
N LEU A 269 -18.99 -28.20 -76.57
CA LEU A 269 -20.34 -28.75 -76.42
C LEU A 269 -21.35 -28.06 -77.31
N LEU A 270 -21.25 -26.71 -77.43
CA LEU A 270 -22.06 -25.93 -78.35
C LEU A 270 -21.84 -26.36 -79.81
N ILE A 271 -20.60 -26.52 -80.24
CA ILE A 271 -20.24 -26.95 -81.56
C ILE A 271 -20.83 -28.40 -81.86
N GLN A 272 -20.72 -29.29 -80.87
CA GLN A 272 -21.26 -30.62 -80.95
C GLN A 272 -22.77 -30.66 -80.99
N SER A 273 -23.48 -29.69 -80.39
CA SER A 273 -24.93 -29.59 -80.37
C SER A 273 -25.52 -28.78 -81.53
N LEU A 274 -24.70 -28.04 -82.28
CA LEU A 274 -25.09 -27.30 -83.46
C LEU A 274 -25.22 -28.18 -84.67
N THR A 275 -26.33 -28.93 -84.74
CA THR A 275 -26.78 -29.56 -86.00
C THR A 275 -27.36 -28.54 -86.94
N ASP A 276 -27.32 -28.78 -88.27
CA ASP A 276 -27.93 -27.92 -89.30
C ASP A 276 -29.37 -27.54 -88.99
N GLU A 277 -30.08 -28.40 -88.34
CA GLU A 277 -31.48 -28.14 -87.90
C GLU A 277 -31.59 -27.11 -86.75
N VAL A 278 -30.67 -27.13 -85.82
CA VAL A 278 -30.60 -26.17 -84.68
C VAL A 278 -30.20 -24.80 -85.18
N LEU A 279 -29.23 -24.72 -86.08
CA LEU A 279 -28.83 -23.46 -86.75
C LEU A 279 -29.94 -22.84 -87.54
N ARG A 280 -30.71 -23.65 -88.30
CA ARG A 280 -31.90 -23.17 -88.99
C ARG A 280 -32.99 -22.65 -88.05
N LYS A 281 -33.22 -23.33 -86.91
CA LYS A 281 -34.21 -22.92 -85.94
C LYS A 281 -33.80 -21.60 -85.25
N GLU A 282 -32.54 -21.42 -84.90
CA GLU A 282 -32.02 -20.15 -84.33
C GLU A 282 -32.05 -19.03 -85.37
N TRP A 283 -31.73 -19.31 -86.63
CA TRP A 283 -31.80 -18.37 -87.68
C TRP A 283 -33.28 -17.89 -87.91
N ILE A 284 -34.22 -18.79 -87.89
CA ILE A 284 -35.63 -18.46 -87.99
C ILE A 284 -36.10 -17.65 -86.75
N ASN A 285 -35.67 -17.95 -85.55
CA ASN A 285 -36.02 -17.23 -84.33
C ASN A 285 -35.44 -15.84 -84.22
N LYS A 286 -34.32 -15.59 -84.84
CA LYS A 286 -33.64 -14.25 -84.87
C LYS A 286 -34.03 -13.44 -86.12
N TRP A 287 -34.77 -14.04 -87.05
CA TRP A 287 -35.20 -13.33 -88.28
C TRP A 287 -36.31 -12.33 -87.93
N ASP A 288 -36.05 -11.07 -88.24
CA ASP A 288 -36.97 -9.96 -88.02
C ASP A 288 -38.12 -9.84 -89.06
N GLY A 289 -38.24 -10.84 -89.93
CA GLY A 289 -39.30 -10.90 -90.98
C GLY A 289 -39.05 -10.01 -92.20
N LYS A 290 -37.93 -9.38 -92.30
CA LYS A 290 -37.59 -8.54 -93.47
C LYS A 290 -36.59 -9.23 -94.39
N MET A 291 -36.91 -9.24 -95.68
CA MET A 291 -35.97 -9.69 -96.66
C MET A 291 -34.81 -8.74 -96.82
N PRO A 292 -33.57 -9.27 -96.82
CA PRO A 292 -32.43 -8.41 -97.01
C PRO A 292 -32.47 -7.80 -98.42
N THR A 293 -32.37 -6.50 -98.48
CA THR A 293 -32.33 -5.78 -99.74
C THR A 293 -30.84 -5.81 -100.27
N TYR A 294 -30.66 -6.55 -101.33
CA TYR A 294 -29.37 -6.61 -102.02
C TYR A 294 -29.25 -5.43 -102.95
N TYR A 295 -28.23 -4.61 -102.78
CA TYR A 295 -27.83 -3.65 -103.76
C TYR A 295 -26.68 -4.27 -104.58
N ALA A 296 -26.95 -4.56 -105.85
CA ALA A 296 -25.98 -4.92 -106.85
C ALA A 296 -25.32 -3.63 -107.33
N GLY A 297 -24.07 -3.34 -106.77
CA GLY A 297 -23.23 -2.29 -107.36
C GLY A 297 -22.58 -2.81 -108.59
N GLU A 298 -22.69 -2.07 -109.75
CA GLU A 298 -21.94 -2.32 -110.94
C GLU A 298 -20.47 -2.15 -110.68
N GLY A 299 -19.74 -3.29 -110.52
CA GLY A 299 -18.29 -3.31 -110.36
C GLY A 299 -17.80 -4.34 -109.39
N ASP A 300 -17.24 -5.41 -109.93
CA ASP A 300 -16.35 -6.37 -109.29
C ASP A 300 -16.76 -7.00 -107.89
N GLY A 301 -17.57 -7.96 -107.92
CA GLY A 301 -17.58 -9.14 -107.03
C GLY A 301 -17.59 -9.06 -105.51
N ASN A 302 -17.81 -7.90 -104.83
CA ASN A 302 -17.87 -7.80 -103.37
C ASN A 302 -19.30 -7.45 -102.90
N LEU A 303 -19.98 -8.44 -102.35
CA LEU A 303 -21.29 -8.30 -101.71
C LEU A 303 -21.07 -7.62 -100.35
N MET A 304 -21.41 -6.34 -100.19
CA MET A 304 -21.45 -5.70 -98.90
C MET A 304 -22.83 -5.86 -98.28
N ILE A 305 -22.91 -6.66 -97.20
CA ILE A 305 -24.09 -6.83 -96.37
C ILE A 305 -24.12 -5.70 -95.34
N GLY A 306 -24.92 -4.65 -95.54
CA GLY A 306 -25.12 -3.62 -94.54
C GLY A 306 -26.15 -4.09 -93.51
N ILE A 307 -25.69 -4.33 -92.28
CA ILE A 307 -26.59 -4.51 -91.15
C ILE A 307 -26.85 -3.16 -90.54
N LYS A 308 -28.07 -2.74 -90.48
CA LYS A 308 -28.54 -1.60 -89.75
C LYS A 308 -29.13 -2.03 -88.43
#